data_a17eaa372ab80f2ea6eebb6bd4916265
#
_entry.id   a17eaa372ab80f2ea6eebb6bd4916265
#
_cell.length_a   1.000
_cell.length_b   1.000
_cell.length_c   1.000
_cell.angle_alpha   90.00
_cell.angle_beta   90.00
_cell.angle_gamma   90.00
#
_symmetry.space_group_name_H-M   'P 1'
#
loop_
_entity.id
_entity.type
_entity.pdbx_description
1 polymer ?
#
loop_
_entity_poly.entity_id
_entity_poly.type
_entity_poly.pdbx_seq_one_letter_code
_entity_poly.pdbx_strand_id
1 'polypeptide(L)'
;MIHTYEPFAFTHQGGSWTDYATIKNIPFPYDPAKWSTVSGDFGVTASTKAYVKTNIKNYYKTGSKEAIMAEILKAKKWAATNNVPVIINEFGALNLRSTAESRLNYLTAMREICDTLQIPWTHWGYTGNFSVIENGKLIEGLDKALGVGK
;
A
#
# COMPACT_ATOMS: atom_id res chain seq x y z
N MET A 1 2.60 -16.84 7.59
CA MET A 1 2.08 -15.85 6.61
C MET A 1 2.01 -14.48 7.22
N ILE A 2 2.13 -13.43 6.40
CA ILE A 2 1.94 -12.04 6.82
C ILE A 2 0.99 -11.32 5.86
N HIS A 3 0.24 -10.35 6.39
CA HIS A 3 -0.48 -9.34 5.62
C HIS A 3 0.26 -8.02 5.77
N THR A 4 0.39 -7.26 4.70
CA THR A 4 1.03 -5.95 4.76
C THR A 4 0.28 -4.94 3.90
N TYR A 5 -0.14 -3.87 4.55
CA TYR A 5 -0.82 -2.74 3.91
C TYR A 5 -0.08 -1.42 4.20
N GLU A 6 1.20 -1.52 4.59
CA GLU A 6 2.01 -0.33 4.80
C GLU A 6 2.44 0.31 3.47
N PRO A 7 2.45 1.62 3.40
CA PRO A 7 1.99 2.58 4.44
C PRO A 7 0.46 2.70 4.45
N PHE A 8 -0.17 2.40 5.59
CA PHE A 8 -1.63 2.28 5.71
C PHE A 8 -2.39 3.55 5.28
N ALA A 9 -1.83 4.72 5.53
CA ALA A 9 -2.41 5.99 5.09
C ALA A 9 -2.61 6.05 3.56
N PHE A 10 -1.69 5.49 2.79
CA PHE A 10 -1.80 5.40 1.34
C PHE A 10 -2.78 4.30 0.91
N THR A 11 -2.56 3.08 1.40
CA THR A 11 -3.29 1.91 0.92
C THR A 11 -4.77 1.93 1.25
N HIS A 12 -5.16 2.64 2.33
CA HIS A 12 -6.54 2.71 2.83
C HIS A 12 -7.18 4.08 2.71
N GLN A 13 -6.57 5.04 2.00
CA GLN A 13 -7.20 6.33 1.73
C GLN A 13 -8.55 6.15 1.03
N GLY A 14 -9.59 6.76 1.56
CA GLY A 14 -10.97 6.64 1.07
C GLY A 14 -11.74 5.41 1.53
N GLY A 15 -11.13 4.53 2.34
CA GLY A 15 -11.80 3.35 2.89
C GLY A 15 -12.83 3.71 3.94
N SER A 16 -14.13 3.56 3.62
CA SER A 16 -15.25 4.00 4.48
C SER A 16 -15.30 3.31 5.85
N TRP A 17 -14.65 2.17 6.00
CA TRP A 17 -14.56 1.40 7.25
C TRP A 17 -13.33 1.76 8.09
N THR A 18 -12.55 2.77 7.68
CA THR A 18 -11.34 3.23 8.36
C THR A 18 -11.44 4.70 8.72
N ASP A 19 -10.56 5.17 9.60
CA ASP A 19 -10.43 6.60 9.89
C ASP A 19 -9.77 7.40 8.75
N TYR A 20 -9.43 6.75 7.63
CA TYR A 20 -8.90 7.38 6.41
C TYR A 20 -9.97 7.60 5.34
N ALA A 21 -11.27 7.44 5.68
CA ALA A 21 -12.39 7.52 4.74
C ALA A 21 -12.45 8.81 3.92
N THR A 22 -12.08 9.94 4.52
CA THR A 22 -12.10 11.25 3.84
C THR A 22 -10.78 11.61 3.16
N ILE A 23 -9.69 10.90 3.49
CA ILE A 23 -8.35 11.17 2.98
C ILE A 23 -8.26 10.79 1.50
N LYS A 24 -7.62 11.64 0.71
CA LYS A 24 -7.42 11.43 -0.72
C LYS A 24 -6.14 12.06 -1.23
N ASN A 25 -5.69 11.55 -2.37
CA ASN A 25 -4.54 12.02 -3.13
C ASN A 25 -3.19 11.91 -2.39
N ILE A 26 -3.07 11.01 -1.40
CA ILE A 26 -1.75 10.68 -0.86
C ILE A 26 -0.94 10.04 -2.01
N PRO A 27 0.20 10.61 -2.40
CA PRO A 27 1.03 10.05 -3.46
C PRO A 27 1.86 8.87 -2.96
N PHE A 28 2.12 7.90 -3.84
CA PHE A 28 3.17 6.91 -3.61
C PHE A 28 4.09 6.83 -4.86
N PRO A 29 5.43 6.87 -4.66
CA PRO A 29 6.10 7.20 -3.39
C PRO A 29 5.76 8.61 -2.89
N TYR A 30 6.15 8.92 -1.64
CA TYR A 30 6.02 10.29 -1.12
C TYR A 30 6.70 11.29 -2.06
N ASP A 31 5.94 12.32 -2.43
CA ASP A 31 6.39 13.39 -3.30
C ASP A 31 5.96 14.73 -2.71
N PRO A 32 6.90 15.56 -2.24
CA PRO A 32 6.58 16.86 -1.65
C PRO A 32 5.90 17.82 -2.64
N ALA A 33 6.15 17.69 -3.95
CA ALA A 33 5.51 18.53 -4.96
C ALA A 33 4.01 18.18 -5.11
N LYS A 34 3.65 16.91 -4.93
CA LYS A 34 2.26 16.43 -4.98
C LYS A 34 1.54 16.56 -3.63
N TRP A 35 2.26 16.86 -2.55
CA TRP A 35 1.69 16.85 -1.20
C TRP A 35 0.62 17.93 -0.99
N SER A 36 0.66 19.04 -1.73
CA SER A 36 -0.36 20.10 -1.70
C SER A 36 -1.75 19.64 -2.17
N THR A 37 -1.83 18.52 -2.90
CA THR A 37 -3.10 17.94 -3.36
C THR A 37 -3.76 16.99 -2.35
N VAL A 38 -3.02 16.59 -1.31
CA VAL A 38 -3.55 15.74 -0.25
C VAL A 38 -4.59 16.49 0.56
N SER A 39 -5.75 15.89 0.76
CA SER A 39 -6.84 16.51 1.48
C SER A 39 -7.69 15.48 2.23
N GLY A 40 -8.52 15.96 3.14
CA GLY A 40 -9.41 15.16 3.99
C GLY A 40 -9.39 15.60 5.44
N ASP A 41 -10.09 14.87 6.29
CA ASP A 41 -10.07 15.09 7.74
C ASP A 41 -8.87 14.37 8.36
N PHE A 42 -7.88 15.14 8.76
CA PHE A 42 -6.64 14.62 9.37
C PHE A 42 -6.75 14.38 10.88
N GLY A 43 -7.94 14.14 11.39
CA GLY A 43 -8.13 13.77 12.80
C GLY A 43 -8.29 14.95 13.74
N VAL A 44 -9.14 15.91 13.40
CA VAL A 44 -9.31 17.16 14.16
C VAL A 44 -10.05 16.97 15.48
N THR A 45 -10.83 15.90 15.69
CA THR A 45 -11.84 15.89 16.73
C THR A 45 -11.84 14.72 17.73
N ALA A 46 -11.17 13.60 17.50
CA ALA A 46 -11.24 12.48 18.44
C ALA A 46 -9.87 11.86 18.73
N SER A 47 -9.69 11.30 19.93
CA SER A 47 -8.46 10.61 20.34
C SER A 47 -8.08 9.46 19.40
N THR A 48 -9.07 8.74 18.88
CA THR A 48 -8.91 7.66 17.87
C THR A 48 -8.34 8.15 16.54
N LYS A 49 -8.53 9.42 16.21
CA LYS A 49 -8.00 10.03 14.98
C LYS A 49 -6.63 10.70 15.17
N ALA A 50 -6.11 10.78 16.37
CA ALA A 50 -4.78 11.35 16.62
C ALA A 50 -3.68 10.58 15.87
N TYR A 51 -3.81 9.26 15.76
CA TYR A 51 -2.86 8.44 15.02
C TYR A 51 -2.90 8.71 13.50
N VAL A 52 -4.06 9.03 12.93
CA VAL A 52 -4.18 9.43 11.51
C VAL A 52 -3.33 10.67 11.25
N LYS A 53 -3.49 11.69 12.10
CA LYS A 53 -2.69 12.91 12.01
C LYS A 53 -1.19 12.64 12.12
N THR A 54 -0.80 11.75 13.05
CA THR A 54 0.59 11.34 13.24
C THR A 54 1.13 10.60 12.00
N ASN A 55 0.36 9.66 11.45
CA ASN A 55 0.76 8.90 10.26
C ASN A 55 0.89 9.81 9.03
N ILE A 56 -0.04 10.72 8.83
CA ILE A 56 0.03 11.70 7.75
C ILE A 56 1.27 12.61 7.91
N LYS A 57 1.49 13.15 9.11
CA LYS A 57 2.66 13.99 9.40
C LYS A 57 3.98 13.26 9.14
N ASN A 58 4.05 11.97 9.43
CA ASN A 58 5.25 11.15 9.28
C ASN A 58 5.31 10.40 7.93
N TYR A 59 4.34 10.60 7.05
CA TYR A 59 4.27 9.86 5.80
C TYR A 59 5.52 9.99 4.93
N TYR A 60 6.21 11.13 4.97
CA TYR A 60 7.49 11.33 4.29
C TYR A 60 8.58 10.32 4.69
N LYS A 61 8.45 9.66 5.86
CA LYS A 61 9.35 8.61 6.32
C LYS A 61 8.92 7.21 5.87
N THR A 62 7.61 7.00 5.71
CA THR A 62 7.02 5.67 5.48
C THR A 62 6.56 5.46 4.05
N GLY A 63 6.34 6.53 3.29
CA GLY A 63 5.81 6.49 1.93
C GLY A 63 6.86 6.20 0.87
N SER A 64 7.71 5.19 1.06
CA SER A 64 8.72 4.79 0.08
C SER A 64 8.87 3.27 0.01
N LYS A 65 9.43 2.80 -1.09
CA LYS A 65 9.77 1.37 -1.30
C LYS A 65 10.74 0.87 -0.23
N GLU A 66 11.74 1.68 0.13
CA GLU A 66 12.76 1.34 1.12
C GLU A 66 12.16 1.15 2.51
N ALA A 67 11.22 2.02 2.88
CA ALA A 67 10.50 1.91 4.16
C ALA A 67 9.66 0.63 4.22
N ILE A 68 8.93 0.30 3.18
CA ILE A 68 8.16 -0.95 3.09
C ILE A 68 9.11 -2.16 3.16
N MET A 69 10.20 -2.14 2.41
CA MET A 69 11.18 -3.22 2.40
C MET A 69 11.78 -3.45 3.78
N ALA A 70 12.08 -2.38 4.52
CA ALA A 70 12.61 -2.48 5.87
C ALA A 70 11.66 -3.20 6.84
N GLU A 71 10.34 -2.95 6.72
CA GLU A 71 9.33 -3.65 7.52
C GLU A 71 9.23 -5.14 7.13
N ILE A 72 9.16 -5.46 5.85
CA ILE A 72 9.09 -6.85 5.36
C ILE A 72 10.34 -7.64 5.74
N LEU A 73 11.52 -7.02 5.74
CA LEU A 73 12.77 -7.64 6.18
C LEU A 73 12.74 -8.09 7.64
N LYS A 74 11.97 -7.45 8.52
CA LYS A 74 11.82 -7.90 9.91
C LYS A 74 11.15 -9.28 9.95
N ALA A 75 10.08 -9.47 9.17
CA ALA A 75 9.39 -10.76 9.08
C ALA A 75 10.29 -11.83 8.43
N LYS A 76 11.03 -11.48 7.39
CA LYS A 76 11.97 -12.41 6.74
C LYS A 76 13.08 -12.87 7.70
N LYS A 77 13.65 -11.93 8.48
CA LYS A 77 14.67 -12.25 9.49
C LYS A 77 14.11 -13.15 10.57
N TRP A 78 12.90 -12.86 11.06
CA TRP A 78 12.23 -13.70 12.05
C TRP A 78 12.01 -15.12 11.51
N ALA A 79 11.52 -15.25 10.28
CA ALA A 79 11.29 -16.54 9.62
C ALA A 79 12.60 -17.36 9.49
N ALA A 80 13.69 -16.71 9.09
CA ALA A 80 15.00 -17.35 9.00
C ALA A 80 15.50 -17.83 10.37
N THR A 81 15.36 -17.00 11.42
CA THR A 81 15.75 -17.36 12.79
C THR A 81 14.97 -18.57 13.31
N ASN A 82 13.70 -18.71 12.91
CA ASN A 82 12.82 -19.80 13.35
C ASN A 82 12.78 -20.97 12.36
N ASN A 83 13.58 -20.94 11.30
CA ASN A 83 13.63 -21.95 10.24
C ASN A 83 12.25 -22.30 9.66
N VAL A 84 11.44 -21.26 9.35
CA VAL A 84 10.11 -21.40 8.76
C VAL A 84 10.01 -20.54 7.49
N PRO A 85 9.21 -20.98 6.49
CA PRO A 85 8.95 -20.14 5.31
C PRO A 85 8.07 -18.94 5.66
N VAL A 86 8.19 -17.88 4.86
CA VAL A 86 7.31 -16.70 4.93
C VAL A 86 6.63 -16.47 3.57
N ILE A 87 5.38 -16.08 3.61
CA ILE A 87 4.59 -15.63 2.45
C ILE A 87 3.85 -14.35 2.81
N ILE A 88 3.81 -13.41 1.88
CA ILE A 88 2.89 -12.27 1.94
C ILE A 88 1.62 -12.69 1.21
N ASN A 89 0.58 -13.08 1.94
CA ASN A 89 -0.65 -13.55 1.34
C ASN A 89 -1.72 -12.47 1.21
N GLU A 90 -1.44 -11.24 1.66
CA GLU A 90 -2.24 -10.06 1.37
C GLU A 90 -1.37 -8.82 1.29
N PHE A 91 -1.51 -8.10 0.20
CA PHE A 91 -1.15 -6.69 0.05
C PHE A 91 -2.01 -6.06 -1.05
N GLY A 92 -2.17 -4.76 -1.03
CA GLY A 92 -2.94 -4.05 -2.03
C GLY A 92 -3.12 -2.58 -1.66
N ALA A 93 -3.71 -1.81 -2.55
CA ALA A 93 -4.09 -0.42 -2.32
C ALA A 93 -5.48 -0.14 -2.92
N LEU A 94 -6.31 0.57 -2.17
CA LEU A 94 -7.62 1.00 -2.63
C LEU A 94 -7.52 1.86 -3.89
N ASN A 95 -8.43 1.63 -4.82
CA ASN A 95 -8.56 2.43 -6.04
C ASN A 95 -9.50 3.63 -5.91
N LEU A 96 -10.07 3.86 -4.72
CA LEU A 96 -11.14 4.84 -4.51
C LEU A 96 -10.66 6.29 -4.53
N ARG A 97 -9.55 6.58 -3.89
CA ARG A 97 -9.05 7.94 -3.65
C ARG A 97 -7.56 8.10 -3.94
N SER A 98 -6.88 7.05 -4.35
CA SER A 98 -5.52 7.10 -4.88
C SER A 98 -5.55 7.44 -6.37
N THR A 99 -4.50 8.08 -6.87
CA THR A 99 -4.29 8.21 -8.31
C THR A 99 -3.86 6.86 -8.90
N ALA A 100 -4.20 6.61 -10.17
CA ALA A 100 -3.76 5.40 -10.87
C ALA A 100 -2.23 5.27 -10.85
N GLU A 101 -1.50 6.36 -11.11
CA GLU A 101 -0.04 6.41 -11.06
C GLU A 101 0.51 5.94 -9.71
N SER A 102 0.03 6.52 -8.61
CA SER A 102 0.51 6.17 -7.26
C SER A 102 0.19 4.72 -6.90
N ARG A 103 -0.98 4.22 -7.33
CA ARG A 103 -1.36 2.83 -7.12
C ARG A 103 -0.45 1.87 -7.89
N LEU A 104 -0.16 2.14 -9.15
CA LEU A 104 0.75 1.34 -9.97
C LEU A 104 2.16 1.36 -9.39
N ASN A 105 2.66 2.51 -8.95
CA ASN A 105 3.96 2.65 -8.31
C ASN A 105 4.05 1.78 -7.04
N TYR A 106 3.01 1.81 -6.19
CA TYR A 106 2.96 0.98 -4.99
C TYR A 106 2.99 -0.52 -5.31
N LEU A 107 2.15 -0.97 -6.23
CA LEU A 107 2.07 -2.39 -6.60
C LEU A 107 3.38 -2.87 -7.25
N THR A 108 4.00 -2.03 -8.08
CA THR A 108 5.34 -2.28 -8.63
C THR A 108 6.38 -2.42 -7.51
N ALA A 109 6.39 -1.49 -6.56
CA ALA A 109 7.32 -1.53 -5.44
C ALA A 109 7.14 -2.81 -4.60
N MET A 110 5.90 -3.20 -4.31
CA MET A 110 5.59 -4.44 -3.56
C MET A 110 6.10 -5.67 -4.30
N ARG A 111 5.80 -5.81 -5.61
CA ARG A 111 6.31 -6.92 -6.43
C ARG A 111 7.84 -6.96 -6.40
N GLU A 112 8.50 -5.83 -6.66
CA GLU A 112 9.96 -5.77 -6.69
C GLU A 112 10.62 -6.09 -5.35
N ILE A 113 10.00 -5.71 -4.24
CA ILE A 113 10.45 -6.11 -2.89
C ILE A 113 10.34 -7.62 -2.73
N CYS A 114 9.19 -8.20 -3.10
CA CYS A 114 8.97 -9.63 -3.02
C CYS A 114 9.96 -10.42 -3.88
N ASP A 115 10.19 -9.97 -5.12
CA ASP A 115 11.16 -10.57 -6.04
C ASP A 115 12.57 -10.50 -5.46
N THR A 116 13.00 -9.33 -4.97
CA THR A 116 14.32 -9.11 -4.35
C THR A 116 14.53 -9.99 -3.11
N LEU A 117 13.49 -10.11 -2.30
CA LEU A 117 13.53 -10.88 -1.06
C LEU A 117 13.20 -12.35 -1.26
N GLN A 118 12.83 -12.77 -2.48
CA GLN A 118 12.39 -14.12 -2.80
C GLN A 118 11.25 -14.60 -1.87
N ILE A 119 10.25 -13.74 -1.65
CA ILE A 119 9.08 -14.02 -0.83
C ILE A 119 7.90 -14.25 -1.76
N PRO A 120 7.23 -15.42 -1.72
CA PRO A 120 5.98 -15.64 -2.42
C PRO A 120 4.90 -14.65 -1.95
N TRP A 121 4.03 -14.27 -2.87
CA TRP A 121 2.98 -13.29 -2.54
C TRP A 121 1.67 -13.54 -3.30
N THR A 122 0.58 -13.00 -2.77
CA THR A 122 -0.70 -12.86 -3.45
C THR A 122 -1.23 -11.44 -3.26
N HIS A 123 -1.86 -10.90 -4.27
CA HIS A 123 -2.50 -9.59 -4.23
C HIS A 123 -3.93 -9.70 -3.67
N TRP A 124 -4.31 -8.77 -2.84
CA TRP A 124 -5.68 -8.57 -2.38
C TRP A 124 -6.29 -7.39 -3.13
N GLY A 125 -7.38 -7.48 -3.93
CA GLY A 125 -8.24 -8.61 -4.24
C GLY A 125 -8.53 -8.60 -5.75
N TYR A 126 -9.31 -9.57 -6.25
CA TYR A 126 -9.64 -9.67 -7.68
C TYR A 126 -10.66 -8.60 -8.11
N THR A 127 -11.71 -8.41 -7.31
CA THR A 127 -12.78 -7.43 -7.53
C THR A 127 -12.95 -6.51 -6.31
N GLY A 128 -13.84 -5.49 -6.40
CA GLY A 128 -14.09 -4.55 -5.32
C GLY A 128 -13.09 -3.40 -5.27
N ASN A 129 -12.91 -2.81 -4.10
CA ASN A 129 -12.13 -1.58 -3.94
C ASN A 129 -10.60 -1.76 -4.07
N PHE A 130 -10.11 -2.99 -4.02
CA PHE A 130 -8.72 -3.35 -4.29
C PHE A 130 -8.54 -3.99 -5.67
N SER A 131 -9.58 -3.93 -6.50
CA SER A 131 -9.70 -4.67 -7.75
C SER A 131 -8.51 -4.54 -8.67
N VAL A 132 -8.15 -5.65 -9.31
CA VAL A 132 -7.26 -5.67 -10.48
C VAL A 132 -8.06 -5.69 -11.79
N ILE A 133 -9.37 -5.93 -11.71
CA ILE A 133 -10.29 -6.00 -12.87
C ILE A 133 -11.30 -4.85 -12.80
N GLU A 134 -11.51 -4.19 -13.92
CA GLU A 134 -12.56 -3.22 -14.14
C GLU A 134 -13.27 -3.52 -15.46
N ASN A 135 -14.61 -3.58 -15.44
CA ASN A 135 -15.41 -3.89 -16.63
C ASN A 135 -14.99 -5.20 -17.33
N GLY A 136 -14.61 -6.22 -16.54
CA GLY A 136 -14.18 -7.53 -17.03
C GLY A 136 -12.79 -7.58 -17.64
N LYS A 137 -12.02 -6.48 -17.56
CA LYS A 137 -10.65 -6.39 -18.09
C LYS A 137 -9.66 -6.02 -16.98
N LEU A 138 -8.42 -6.45 -17.16
CA LEU A 138 -7.35 -6.02 -16.28
C LEU A 138 -7.20 -4.48 -16.37
N ILE A 139 -7.10 -3.82 -15.23
CA ILE A 139 -6.89 -2.37 -15.18
C ILE A 139 -5.54 -2.04 -15.83
N GLU A 140 -5.53 -1.02 -16.67
CA GLU A 140 -4.36 -0.62 -17.45
C GLU A 140 -3.10 -0.44 -16.59
N GLY A 141 -1.99 -1.03 -17.04
CA GLY A 141 -0.69 -0.97 -16.38
C GLY A 141 -0.49 -1.97 -15.24
N LEU A 142 -1.55 -2.65 -14.77
CA LEU A 142 -1.42 -3.65 -13.70
C LEU A 142 -0.68 -4.91 -14.16
N ASP A 143 -0.75 -5.27 -15.43
CA ASP A 143 0.06 -6.34 -16.02
C ASP A 143 1.56 -6.11 -15.78
N LYS A 144 2.03 -4.89 -16.03
CA LYS A 144 3.42 -4.48 -15.81
C LYS A 144 3.74 -4.35 -14.32
N ALA A 145 2.85 -3.70 -13.56
CA ALA A 145 3.07 -3.48 -12.14
C ALA A 145 3.20 -4.78 -11.36
N LEU A 146 2.35 -5.76 -11.64
CA LEU A 146 2.35 -7.06 -10.97
C LEU A 146 3.21 -8.12 -11.70
N GLY A 147 3.73 -7.83 -12.89
CA GLY A 147 4.55 -8.76 -13.66
C GLY A 147 3.76 -9.96 -14.19
N VAL A 148 2.44 -9.82 -14.39
CA VAL A 148 1.56 -10.87 -14.94
C VAL A 148 1.33 -10.64 -16.43
N GLY A 149 1.05 -11.71 -17.20
CA GLY A 149 0.74 -11.58 -18.63
C GLY A 149 1.95 -11.60 -19.57
N LYS A 150 3.06 -12.20 -19.15
CA LYS A 150 4.18 -12.56 -20.03
C LYS A 150 4.01 -13.96 -20.57
#